data_18aa849e6da4ce182dda79f2c2b8ce16
#
_entry.id   18aa849e6da4ce182dda79f2c2b8ce16
#
_cell.length_a   1.000
_cell.length_b   1.000
_cell.length_c   1.000
_cell.angle_alpha   90.00
_cell.angle_beta   90.00
_cell.angle_gamma   90.00
#
_symmetry.space_group_name_H-M   'P 1'
#
loop_
_entity.id
_entity.type
_entity.pdbx_description
1 polymer ?
#
loop_
_entity_poly.entity_id
_entity_poly.type
_entity_poly.pdbx_seq_one_letter_code
_entity_poly.pdbx_strand_id
1 'polypeptide(L)'
;MASDCTVAIDDGYINLRVGAIIMKNGKFLMVGNQKDNYLYSVGGRIQFGETAEEAVVREVFEETGVKLEIDRLGFIHENFFYGDYAKKKDRLIYEVSYYFYLPI
;
A
#
# COMPACT_ATOMS: atom_id res chain seq x y z
N MET A 1 -8.75 18.13 1.59
CA MET A 1 -8.60 16.74 1.16
C MET A 1 -7.12 16.38 1.11
N ALA A 2 -6.74 15.28 1.73
CA ALA A 2 -5.33 14.90 1.80
C ALA A 2 -4.88 14.27 0.48
N SER A 3 -3.67 14.59 0.08
CA SER A 3 -3.05 14.01 -1.11
C SER A 3 -2.24 12.78 -0.75
N ASP A 4 -2.12 11.86 -1.68
CA ASP A 4 -1.25 10.70 -1.52
C ASP A 4 0.21 11.14 -1.40
N CYS A 5 0.97 10.41 -0.61
CA CYS A 5 2.40 10.66 -0.43
C CYS A 5 3.18 10.11 -1.62
N THR A 6 3.00 10.77 -2.74
CA THR A 6 3.73 10.53 -3.98
C THR A 6 4.36 11.86 -4.36
N VAL A 7 5.67 11.91 -4.38
CA VAL A 7 6.41 13.15 -4.58
C VAL A 7 7.38 12.99 -5.74
N ALA A 8 7.35 13.96 -6.64
CA ALA A 8 8.32 14.03 -7.71
C ALA A 8 9.65 14.52 -7.15
N ILE A 9 10.72 13.82 -7.49
CA ILE A 9 12.08 14.21 -7.08
C ILE A 9 13.03 13.84 -8.21
N ASP A 10 13.90 14.75 -8.57
CA ASP A 10 14.80 14.57 -9.72
C ASP A 10 14.00 14.12 -10.94
N ASP A 11 14.35 12.98 -11.55
CA ASP A 11 13.64 12.45 -12.69
C ASP A 11 12.72 11.30 -12.32
N GLY A 12 12.30 11.21 -11.07
CA GLY A 12 11.50 10.10 -10.60
C GLY A 12 10.49 10.49 -9.56
N TYR A 13 10.04 9.49 -8.81
CA TYR A 13 9.02 9.65 -7.77
C TYR A 13 9.36 8.85 -6.54
N ILE A 14 8.89 9.33 -5.40
CA ILE A 14 8.88 8.58 -4.15
C ILE A 14 7.43 8.30 -3.79
N ASN A 15 7.10 7.03 -3.57
CA ASN A 15 5.78 6.60 -3.09
C ASN A 15 5.91 6.02 -1.69
N LEU A 16 5.05 6.46 -0.78
CA LEU A 16 4.93 5.85 0.54
C LEU A 16 3.63 5.06 0.59
N ARG A 17 3.73 3.76 0.86
CA ARG A 17 2.61 2.85 0.83
C ARG A 17 2.50 2.03 2.10
N VAL A 18 1.33 1.47 2.31
CA VAL A 18 1.07 0.49 3.37
C VAL A 18 0.46 -0.76 2.74
N GLY A 19 0.71 -1.88 3.36
CA GLY A 19 0.06 -3.13 3.00
C GLY A 19 -0.38 -3.86 4.25
N ALA A 20 -1.47 -4.59 4.14
CA ALA A 20 -2.00 -5.36 5.25
C ALA A 20 -1.81 -6.84 4.99
N ILE A 21 -1.23 -7.52 5.96
CA ILE A 21 -1.13 -8.98 5.95
C ILE A 21 -2.24 -9.47 6.86
N ILE A 22 -3.36 -9.84 6.26
CA ILE A 22 -4.56 -10.26 6.98
C ILE A 22 -4.63 -11.77 6.87
N MET A 23 -4.47 -12.45 7.99
CA MET A 23 -4.48 -13.90 8.02
C MET A 23 -5.59 -14.43 8.89
N LYS A 24 -6.20 -15.51 8.43
CA LYS A 24 -7.19 -16.24 9.19
C LYS A 24 -7.08 -17.72 8.85
N ASN A 25 -6.91 -18.56 9.87
CA ASN A 25 -6.80 -20.01 9.70
C ASN A 25 -5.73 -20.42 8.70
N GLY A 26 -4.57 -19.75 8.75
CA GLY A 26 -3.46 -20.03 7.86
C GLY A 26 -3.62 -19.52 6.44
N LYS A 27 -4.68 -18.77 6.15
CA LYS A 27 -4.93 -18.21 4.82
C LYS A 27 -4.69 -16.72 4.82
N PHE A 28 -4.22 -16.23 3.69
CA PHE A 28 -3.84 -14.84 3.49
C PHE A 28 -4.87 -14.16 2.59
N LEU A 29 -5.41 -13.01 3.03
CA LEU A 29 -6.38 -12.27 2.24
C LEU A 29 -5.69 -11.47 1.16
N MET A 30 -6.08 -11.72 -0.07
CA MET A 30 -5.60 -10.97 -1.24
C MET A 30 -6.79 -10.33 -1.94
N VAL A 31 -6.53 -9.25 -2.64
CA VAL A 31 -7.54 -8.61 -3.48
C VAL A 31 -7.12 -8.72 -4.94
N GLY A 32 -8.11 -8.75 -5.80
CA GLY A 32 -7.86 -8.80 -7.23
C GLY A 32 -8.99 -8.12 -7.96
N ASN A 33 -8.80 -7.92 -9.26
CA ASN A 33 -9.85 -7.39 -10.09
C ASN A 33 -9.94 -8.20 -11.38
N GLN A 34 -11.05 -8.03 -12.11
CA GLN A 34 -11.31 -8.83 -13.31
C GLN A 34 -10.46 -8.41 -14.51
N LYS A 35 -9.89 -7.22 -14.47
CA LYS A 35 -9.06 -6.71 -15.57
C LYS A 35 -7.65 -7.26 -15.49
N ASP A 36 -7.13 -7.40 -14.30
CA ASP A 36 -5.76 -7.84 -14.09
C ASP A 36 -5.78 -9.27 -13.55
N ASN A 37 -5.09 -10.16 -14.21
CA ASN A 37 -5.07 -11.58 -13.81
C ASN A 37 -4.11 -11.84 -12.67
N TYR A 38 -4.09 -10.96 -11.67
CA TYR A 38 -3.24 -11.16 -10.51
C TYR A 38 -3.92 -10.68 -9.24
N LEU A 39 -3.43 -11.18 -8.12
CA LEU A 39 -3.89 -10.81 -6.78
C LEU A 39 -2.81 -9.98 -6.10
N TYR A 40 -3.23 -9.06 -5.26
CA TYR A 40 -2.31 -8.24 -4.49
C TYR A 40 -2.82 -8.08 -3.07
N SER A 41 -1.93 -7.71 -2.16
CA SER A 41 -2.31 -7.50 -0.77
C SER A 41 -3.18 -6.25 -0.62
N VAL A 42 -4.04 -6.27 0.39
CA VAL A 42 -4.85 -5.11 0.73
C VAL A 42 -3.92 -3.97 1.14
N GLY A 43 -4.13 -2.79 0.60
CA GLY A 43 -3.31 -1.64 0.95
C GLY A 43 -3.43 -0.51 -0.06
N GLY A 44 -2.55 0.46 0.07
CA GLY A 44 -2.54 1.61 -0.79
C GLY A 44 -1.53 2.65 -0.33
N ARG A 45 -1.67 3.85 -0.84
CA ARG A 45 -0.76 4.94 -0.51
C ARG A 45 -1.12 5.60 0.81
N ILE A 46 -0.08 5.99 1.55
CA ILE A 46 -0.26 6.83 2.73
C ILE A 46 -0.69 8.21 2.23
N GLN A 47 -1.65 8.82 2.90
CA GLN A 47 -2.03 10.19 2.61
C GLN A 47 -1.26 11.14 3.51
N PHE A 48 -0.96 12.30 2.98
CA PHE A 48 -0.21 13.29 3.75
C PHE A 48 -0.97 13.68 5.00
N GLY A 49 -0.32 13.59 6.13
CA GLY A 49 -0.93 13.91 7.42
C GLY A 49 -1.38 12.71 8.23
N GLU A 50 -1.37 11.51 7.65
CA GLU A 50 -1.67 10.30 8.42
C GLU A 50 -0.40 9.48 8.65
N THR A 51 -0.38 8.73 9.74
CA THR A 51 0.70 7.79 10.00
C THR A 51 0.50 6.54 9.14
N ALA A 52 1.55 5.73 9.03
CA ALA A 52 1.43 4.45 8.31
C ALA A 52 0.36 3.56 8.97
N GLU A 53 0.28 3.57 10.30
CA GLU A 53 -0.73 2.81 11.03
C GLU A 53 -2.14 3.28 10.70
N GLU A 54 -2.37 4.57 10.67
CA GLU A 54 -3.66 5.13 10.30
C GLU A 54 -4.01 4.79 8.85
N ALA A 55 -3.01 4.85 7.98
CA ALA A 55 -3.21 4.57 6.56
C ALA A 55 -3.66 3.12 6.33
N VAL A 56 -3.01 2.15 6.98
CA VAL A 56 -3.37 0.74 6.74
C VAL A 56 -4.75 0.43 7.28
N VAL A 57 -5.14 1.00 8.41
CA VAL A 57 -6.49 0.81 8.96
C VAL A 57 -7.54 1.39 8.00
N ARG A 58 -7.27 2.58 7.47
CA ARG A 58 -8.15 3.22 6.49
C ARG A 58 -8.28 2.39 5.21
N GLU A 59 -7.16 1.95 4.66
CA GLU A 59 -7.17 1.18 3.42
C GLU A 59 -7.91 -0.15 3.58
N VAL A 60 -7.70 -0.84 4.70
CA VAL A 60 -8.42 -2.08 4.96
C VAL A 60 -9.92 -1.83 5.04
N PHE A 61 -10.32 -0.76 5.71
CA PHE A 61 -11.75 -0.42 5.81
C PHE A 61 -12.34 -0.08 4.45
N GLU A 62 -11.62 0.67 3.63
CA GLU A 62 -12.09 1.05 2.29
C GLU A 62 -12.28 -0.17 1.40
N GLU A 63 -11.38 -1.14 1.48
CA GLU A 63 -11.40 -2.30 0.58
C GLU A 63 -12.25 -3.46 1.10
N THR A 64 -12.41 -3.60 2.40
CA THR A 64 -13.14 -4.73 2.99
C THR A 64 -14.42 -4.35 3.70
N GLY A 65 -14.59 -3.09 4.06
CA GLY A 65 -15.70 -2.64 4.88
C GLY A 65 -15.56 -2.97 6.37
N VAL A 66 -14.43 -3.53 6.77
CA VAL A 66 -14.22 -3.96 8.15
C VAL A 66 -13.08 -3.15 8.77
N LYS A 67 -13.31 -2.65 10.00
CA LYS A 67 -12.27 -1.97 10.74
C LYS A 67 -11.50 -3.00 11.56
N LEU A 68 -10.27 -3.25 11.17
CA LEU A 68 -9.38 -4.19 11.86
C LEU A 68 -8.33 -3.43 12.66
N GLU A 69 -7.90 -4.03 13.75
CA GLU A 69 -6.83 -3.48 14.56
C GLU A 69 -5.50 -4.07 14.14
N ILE A 70 -4.44 -3.26 14.27
CA ILE A 70 -3.09 -3.69 13.94
C ILE A 70 -2.55 -4.55 15.07
N ASP A 71 -2.01 -5.72 14.72
CA ASP A 71 -1.24 -6.52 15.68
C ASP A 71 0.16 -5.94 15.81
N ARG A 72 0.88 -5.85 14.68
CA ARG A 72 2.26 -5.34 14.71
C ARG A 72 2.72 -4.98 13.31
N LEU A 73 3.79 -4.20 13.25
CA LEU A 73 4.52 -3.98 12.01
C LEU A 73 5.23 -5.29 11.63
N GLY A 74 5.03 -5.74 10.42
CA GLY A 74 5.68 -6.93 9.91
C GLY A 74 7.06 -6.61 9.38
N PHE A 75 7.10 -5.83 8.31
CA PHE A 75 8.36 -5.45 7.69
C PHE A 75 8.17 -4.21 6.82
N ILE A 76 9.29 -3.60 6.46
CA ILE A 76 9.32 -2.48 5.53
C ILE A 76 10.02 -2.98 4.27
N HIS A 77 9.38 -2.75 3.13
CA HIS A 77 9.90 -3.16 1.83
C HIS A 77 10.25 -1.94 0.99
N GLU A 78 11.46 -1.92 0.49
CA GLU A 78 11.90 -0.89 -0.44
C GLU A 78 11.99 -1.49 -1.84
N ASN A 79 11.45 -0.78 -2.82
CA ASN A 79 11.45 -1.26 -4.18
C ASN A 79 11.77 -0.13 -5.14
N PHE A 80 12.64 -0.41 -6.11
CA PHE A 80 12.94 0.49 -7.19
C PHE A 80 12.47 -0.14 -8.49
N PHE A 81 11.74 0.62 -9.28
CA PHE A 81 11.31 0.13 -10.58
C PHE A 81 11.06 1.30 -11.51
N TYR A 82 11.07 1.02 -12.80
CA TYR A 82 10.70 2.01 -13.80
C TYR A 82 9.23 1.82 -14.13
N GLY A 83 8.48 2.89 -14.07
CA GLY A 83 7.05 2.82 -14.29
C GLY A 83 6.52 3.99 -15.07
N ASP A 84 5.30 3.79 -15.58
CA ASP A 84 4.54 4.83 -16.26
C ASP A 84 3.71 5.56 -15.22
N TYR A 85 4.22 6.70 -14.77
CA TYR A 85 3.54 7.48 -13.78
C TYR A 85 3.14 8.83 -14.37
N ALA A 86 1.86 9.18 -14.24
CA ALA A 86 1.33 10.45 -14.72
C ALA A 86 1.66 10.67 -16.21
N LYS A 87 1.55 9.64 -17.03
CA LYS A 87 1.84 9.63 -18.47
C LYS A 87 3.31 9.90 -18.81
N LYS A 88 4.20 9.74 -17.85
CA LYS A 88 5.64 9.87 -18.07
C LYS A 88 6.25 8.49 -17.91
N LYS A 89 6.66 7.91 -19.04
CA LYS A 89 7.27 6.60 -19.06
C LYS A 89 8.72 6.65 -18.62
N ASP A 90 9.21 5.52 -18.16
CA ASP A 90 10.62 5.31 -17.83
C ASP A 90 11.13 6.21 -16.71
N ARG A 91 10.24 6.53 -15.79
CA ARG A 91 10.63 7.25 -14.57
C ARG A 91 10.98 6.25 -13.48
N LEU A 92 12.07 6.52 -12.80
CA LEU A 92 12.45 5.70 -11.65
C LEU A 92 11.50 5.97 -10.50
N ILE A 93 10.91 4.91 -9.95
CA ILE A 93 10.03 5.01 -8.80
C ILE A 93 10.71 4.32 -7.62
N TYR A 94 10.84 5.04 -6.53
CA TYR A 94 11.30 4.50 -5.26
C TYR A 94 10.07 4.36 -4.36
N GLU A 95 9.73 3.13 -4.03
CA GLU A 95 8.55 2.82 -3.27
C GLU A 95 8.91 2.21 -1.93
N VAL A 96 8.42 2.82 -0.85
CA VAL A 96 8.61 2.31 0.50
C VAL A 96 7.24 1.84 0.98
N SER A 97 7.12 0.58 1.34
CA SER A 97 5.88 -0.02 1.80
C SER A 97 6.04 -0.56 3.21
N TYR A 98 5.12 -0.17 4.08
CA TYR A 98 5.06 -0.64 5.46
C TYR A 98 3.99 -1.72 5.52
N TYR A 99 4.41 -2.96 5.82
CA TYR A 99 3.47 -4.09 5.92
C TYR A 99 3.16 -4.39 7.37
N PHE A 100 1.88 -4.40 7.68
CA PHE A 100 1.39 -4.65 9.04
C PHE A 100 0.61 -5.96 9.08
N TYR A 101 0.67 -6.63 10.22
CA TYR A 101 -0.17 -7.80 10.48
C TYR A 101 -1.45 -7.34 11.17
N LEU A 102 -2.58 -7.71 10.59
CA LEU A 102 -3.92 -7.40 11.11
C LEU A 102 -4.70 -8.71 11.19
N PRO A 103 -4.94 -9.22 12.40
CA PRO A 103 -5.74 -10.44 12.54
C PRO A 103 -7.22 -10.18 12.31
N ILE A 104 -7.90 -11.19 11.85
CA ILE A 104 -9.36 -11.20 11.75
C ILE A 104 -9.93 -11.96 12.94
#